data_4768efef0628db02135193365632a261
#
_entry.id   4768efef0628db02135193365632a261
#
_cell.length_a   1.000
_cell.length_b   1.000
_cell.length_c   1.000
_cell.angle_alpha   90.00
_cell.angle_beta   90.00
_cell.angle_gamma   90.00
#
_symmetry.space_group_name_H-M   'P 1'
#
loop_
_entity.id
_entity.type
_entity.pdbx_description
1 polymer ?
#
loop_
_entity_poly.entity_id
_entity_poly.type
_entity_poly.pdbx_seq_one_letter_code
_entity_poly.pdbx_strand_id
1 'polypeptide(L)'
;IVGASVIALFIGMIINHFWRPDFLKAGIKFASKKVLKFAIILLGASLSVGVILSVGKLSLMVMVFTLLTCFGGGFFIGKALKLNWKLSNLISAGTGICGGSAIAAIAPVIDAKDSDIAYAMSATFLFDMAMIILFPIMGRALGLSDMAYGLWAGTAVNDTSSVVAAGYAFSEGAGDFATMVKLTRTLSIIPTVLVFSFVSLRLKRKEISDASYQKVNILRLFPWFILGFLALAAVNSMGMIPANVSSVAKDISKFLMVTALAAIGLNTSFKDMKKSGINPMIHGFIISALVVVVAS
;
A
#
# COMPACT_ATOMS: atom_id res chain seq x y z
N ILE A 1 -17.35 -5.58 -14.40
CA ILE A 1 -16.38 -6.11 -15.35
C ILE A 1 -14.99 -5.85 -14.77
N VAL A 2 -14.16 -6.87 -14.70
CA VAL A 2 -12.85 -6.85 -14.04
C VAL A 2 -11.83 -6.16 -14.95
N GLY A 3 -11.10 -5.16 -14.46
CA GLY A 3 -10.09 -4.44 -15.25
C GLY A 3 -8.87 -5.32 -15.61
N ALA A 4 -8.15 -4.93 -16.67
CA ALA A 4 -6.96 -5.66 -17.17
C ALA A 4 -5.90 -5.87 -16.07
N SER A 5 -5.75 -4.92 -15.16
CA SER A 5 -4.81 -4.95 -14.02
C SER A 5 -5.10 -6.12 -13.08
N VAL A 6 -6.38 -6.32 -12.75
CA VAL A 6 -6.83 -7.40 -11.86
C VAL A 6 -6.69 -8.76 -12.54
N ILE A 7 -7.08 -8.83 -13.81
CA ILE A 7 -6.94 -10.07 -14.61
C ILE A 7 -5.46 -10.49 -14.66
N ALA A 8 -4.55 -9.56 -14.94
CA ALA A 8 -3.11 -9.83 -15.00
C ALA A 8 -2.56 -10.35 -13.66
N LEU A 9 -3.01 -9.77 -12.54
CA LEU A 9 -2.62 -10.21 -11.19
C LEU A 9 -3.08 -11.64 -10.91
N PHE A 10 -4.36 -11.95 -11.16
CA PHE A 10 -4.91 -13.29 -10.89
C PHE A 10 -4.33 -14.35 -11.83
N ILE A 11 -4.12 -14.05 -13.10
CA ILE A 11 -3.42 -14.94 -14.03
C ILE A 11 -2.01 -15.24 -13.48
N GLY A 12 -1.28 -14.22 -13.02
CA GLY A 12 0.01 -14.40 -12.38
C GLY A 12 -0.04 -15.33 -11.16
N MET A 13 -1.05 -15.20 -10.29
CA MET A 13 -1.24 -16.06 -9.13
C MET A 13 -1.54 -17.52 -9.53
N ILE A 14 -2.36 -17.72 -10.55
CA ILE A 14 -2.69 -19.05 -11.09
C ILE A 14 -1.43 -19.72 -11.65
N ILE A 15 -0.69 -19.00 -12.49
CA ILE A 15 0.56 -19.49 -13.06
C ILE A 15 1.54 -19.87 -11.94
N ASN A 16 1.72 -19.03 -10.93
CA ASN A 16 2.59 -19.29 -9.78
C ASN A 16 2.17 -20.53 -8.97
N HIS A 17 0.88 -20.88 -8.97
CA HIS A 17 0.39 -22.07 -8.29
C HIS A 17 0.87 -23.36 -8.97
N PHE A 18 0.91 -23.39 -10.31
CA PHE A 18 1.26 -24.56 -11.11
C PHE A 18 2.72 -24.59 -11.56
N TRP A 19 3.34 -23.41 -11.78
CA TRP A 19 4.66 -23.31 -12.37
C TRP A 19 5.49 -22.23 -11.68
N ARG A 20 6.62 -22.65 -11.07
CA ARG A 20 7.53 -21.76 -10.31
C ARG A 20 8.99 -21.97 -10.75
N PRO A 21 9.39 -21.47 -11.91
CA PRO A 21 10.74 -21.64 -12.38
C PRO A 21 11.71 -20.75 -11.56
N ASP A 22 12.75 -21.38 -11.00
CA ASP A 22 13.71 -20.68 -10.15
C ASP A 22 14.52 -19.60 -10.92
N PHE A 23 14.78 -19.82 -12.19
CA PHE A 23 15.52 -18.88 -13.04
C PHE A 23 14.78 -17.55 -13.28
N LEU A 24 13.45 -17.50 -13.18
CA LEU A 24 12.65 -16.28 -13.33
C LEU A 24 12.46 -15.50 -12.02
N LYS A 25 12.78 -16.06 -10.87
CA LYS A 25 12.54 -15.43 -9.56
C LYS A 25 13.15 -14.03 -9.45
N ALA A 26 14.37 -13.84 -9.93
CA ALA A 26 15.03 -12.53 -9.89
C ALA A 26 14.30 -11.49 -10.74
N GLY A 27 13.90 -11.85 -11.97
CA GLY A 27 13.15 -10.99 -12.87
C GLY A 27 11.76 -10.66 -12.36
N ILE A 28 11.03 -11.65 -11.85
CA ILE A 28 9.69 -11.46 -11.24
C ILE A 28 9.80 -10.53 -10.03
N LYS A 29 10.80 -10.72 -9.15
CA LYS A 29 11.04 -9.86 -7.99
C LYS A 29 11.41 -8.44 -8.41
N PHE A 30 12.20 -8.26 -9.46
CA PHE A 30 12.51 -6.96 -10.02
C PHE A 30 11.25 -6.28 -10.56
N ALA A 31 10.48 -6.98 -11.39
CA ALA A 31 9.25 -6.46 -11.99
C ALA A 31 8.22 -6.06 -10.91
N SER A 32 7.96 -6.93 -9.95
CA SER A 32 7.00 -6.66 -8.87
C SER A 32 7.37 -5.46 -7.99
N LYS A 33 8.66 -5.19 -7.77
CA LYS A 33 9.13 -4.14 -6.85
C LYS A 33 9.59 -2.86 -7.51
N LYS A 34 10.27 -2.96 -8.66
CA LYS A 34 10.91 -1.82 -9.33
C LYS A 34 10.06 -1.27 -10.46
N VAL A 35 9.48 -2.15 -11.30
CA VAL A 35 8.69 -1.69 -12.45
C VAL A 35 7.46 -0.90 -12.02
N LEU A 36 6.76 -1.30 -10.95
CA LEU A 36 5.65 -0.52 -10.40
C LEU A 36 6.07 0.89 -9.99
N LYS A 37 7.23 1.04 -9.34
CA LYS A 37 7.75 2.35 -8.93
C LYS A 37 8.07 3.23 -10.13
N PHE A 38 8.69 2.66 -11.17
CA PHE A 38 8.94 3.38 -12.42
C PHE A 38 7.66 3.78 -13.12
N ALA A 39 6.65 2.91 -13.14
CA ALA A 39 5.34 3.22 -13.69
C ALA A 39 4.70 4.43 -12.98
N ILE A 40 4.73 4.45 -11.64
CA ILE A 40 4.21 5.57 -10.84
C ILE A 40 5.01 6.86 -11.12
N ILE A 41 6.34 6.79 -11.23
CA ILE A 41 7.15 7.97 -11.60
C ILE A 41 6.69 8.54 -12.94
N LEU A 42 6.55 7.68 -13.97
CA LEU A 42 6.09 8.08 -15.30
C LEU A 42 4.68 8.67 -15.29
N LEU A 43 3.79 8.19 -14.44
CA LEU A 43 2.45 8.76 -14.28
C LEU A 43 2.52 10.25 -13.90
N GLY A 44 3.54 10.66 -13.12
CA GLY A 44 3.77 12.06 -12.77
C GLY A 44 3.89 12.98 -14.01
N ALA A 45 4.43 12.48 -15.13
CA ALA A 45 4.54 13.25 -16.36
C ALA A 45 3.19 13.63 -17.00
N SER A 46 2.09 13.02 -16.56
CA SER A 46 0.73 13.31 -17.06
C SER A 46 -0.12 14.11 -16.07
N LEU A 47 0.41 14.47 -14.90
CA LEU A 47 -0.32 15.14 -13.83
C LEU A 47 0.28 16.51 -13.52
N SER A 48 -0.52 17.43 -12.97
CA SER A 48 -0.04 18.73 -12.50
C SER A 48 0.15 18.75 -10.99
N VAL A 49 1.12 19.53 -10.52
CA VAL A 49 1.39 19.75 -9.09
C VAL A 49 0.15 20.33 -8.38
N GLY A 50 -0.58 21.22 -9.03
CA GLY A 50 -1.81 21.80 -8.46
C GLY A 50 -2.87 20.72 -8.15
N VAL A 51 -3.07 19.78 -9.06
CA VAL A 51 -3.98 18.63 -8.85
C VAL A 51 -3.47 17.75 -7.71
N ILE A 52 -2.18 17.43 -7.68
CA ILE A 52 -1.58 16.60 -6.62
C ILE A 52 -1.76 17.25 -5.23
N LEU A 53 -1.53 18.56 -5.10
CA LEU A 53 -1.72 19.30 -3.85
C LEU A 53 -3.19 19.34 -3.42
N SER A 54 -4.11 19.52 -4.35
CA SER A 54 -5.55 19.51 -4.07
C SER A 54 -6.01 18.15 -3.56
N VAL A 55 -5.58 17.06 -4.21
CA VAL A 55 -5.84 15.68 -3.77
C VAL A 55 -5.21 15.41 -2.40
N GLY A 56 -3.98 15.87 -2.19
CA GLY A 56 -3.28 15.75 -0.92
C GLY A 56 -4.04 16.41 0.23
N LYS A 57 -4.52 17.65 0.04
CA LYS A 57 -5.34 18.35 1.04
C LYS A 57 -6.65 17.64 1.34
N LEU A 58 -7.35 17.18 0.29
CA LEU A 58 -8.61 16.46 0.43
C LEU A 58 -8.44 15.14 1.20
N SER A 59 -7.40 14.40 0.91
CA SER A 59 -7.15 13.08 1.51
C SER A 59 -6.56 13.16 2.93
N LEU A 60 -5.97 14.29 3.32
CA LEU A 60 -5.23 14.41 4.58
C LEU A 60 -6.12 14.21 5.81
N MET A 61 -7.33 14.77 5.80
CA MET A 61 -8.29 14.61 6.90
C MET A 61 -8.74 13.15 7.04
N VAL A 62 -9.15 12.54 5.93
CA VAL A 62 -9.54 11.13 5.90
C VAL A 62 -8.39 10.24 6.34
N MET A 63 -7.16 10.55 5.93
CA MET A 63 -5.95 9.84 6.34
C MET A 63 -5.73 9.88 7.86
N VAL A 64 -5.91 11.03 8.51
CA VAL A 64 -5.76 11.15 9.98
C VAL A 64 -6.79 10.28 10.69
N PHE A 65 -8.06 10.32 10.30
CA PHE A 65 -9.09 9.49 10.90
C PHE A 65 -8.84 8.00 10.68
N THR A 66 -8.43 7.60 9.49
CA THR A 66 -8.11 6.19 9.21
C THR A 66 -6.88 5.70 9.96
N LEU A 67 -5.84 6.52 10.15
CA LEU A 67 -4.69 6.18 10.99
C LEU A 67 -5.07 6.02 12.45
N LEU A 68 -5.88 6.94 12.99
CA LEU A 68 -6.42 6.82 14.35
C LEU A 68 -7.25 5.55 14.52
N THR A 69 -8.09 5.22 13.53
CA THR A 69 -8.87 3.97 13.52
C THR A 69 -7.96 2.74 13.48
N CYS A 70 -6.91 2.74 12.64
CA CYS A 70 -5.98 1.62 12.54
C CYS A 70 -5.22 1.38 13.83
N PHE A 71 -4.63 2.40 14.41
CA PHE A 71 -3.81 2.23 15.62
C PHE A 71 -4.67 2.16 16.88
N GLY A 72 -5.74 2.97 17.00
CA GLY A 72 -6.67 2.91 18.11
C GLY A 72 -7.50 1.63 18.11
N GLY A 73 -8.21 1.37 17.01
CA GLY A 73 -8.98 0.13 16.84
C GLY A 73 -8.09 -1.12 16.92
N GLY A 74 -6.92 -1.06 16.28
CA GLY A 74 -5.94 -2.13 16.32
C GLY A 74 -5.46 -2.48 17.73
N PHE A 75 -5.26 -1.48 18.58
CA PHE A 75 -4.89 -1.72 19.98
C PHE A 75 -5.98 -2.50 20.72
N PHE A 76 -7.24 -2.07 20.64
CA PHE A 76 -8.36 -2.74 21.34
C PHE A 76 -8.64 -4.14 20.78
N ILE A 77 -8.69 -4.29 19.46
CA ILE A 77 -8.95 -5.57 18.78
C ILE A 77 -7.80 -6.53 19.02
N GLY A 78 -6.54 -6.07 18.91
CA GLY A 78 -5.36 -6.89 19.19
C GLY A 78 -5.33 -7.41 20.61
N LYS A 79 -5.71 -6.58 21.59
CA LYS A 79 -5.85 -6.98 22.99
C LYS A 79 -6.97 -8.02 23.19
N ALA A 80 -8.13 -7.83 22.55
CA ALA A 80 -9.25 -8.76 22.59
C ALA A 80 -8.91 -10.13 21.98
N LEU A 81 -8.14 -10.15 20.89
CA LEU A 81 -7.67 -11.37 20.22
C LEU A 81 -6.38 -11.94 20.84
N LYS A 82 -5.89 -11.37 21.95
CA LYS A 82 -4.66 -11.77 22.65
C LYS A 82 -3.42 -11.81 21.74
N LEU A 83 -3.35 -10.91 20.75
CA LEU A 83 -2.17 -10.76 19.92
C LEU A 83 -1.07 -10.02 20.68
N ASN A 84 0.20 -10.36 20.39
CA ASN A 84 1.30 -9.56 20.91
C ASN A 84 1.24 -8.14 20.30
N TRP A 85 1.70 -7.15 21.06
CA TRP A 85 1.60 -5.74 20.69
C TRP A 85 2.36 -5.43 19.38
N LYS A 86 3.47 -6.13 19.10
CA LYS A 86 4.26 -5.94 17.88
C LYS A 86 3.48 -6.39 16.65
N LEU A 87 2.92 -7.59 16.67
CA LEU A 87 2.11 -8.11 15.57
C LEU A 87 0.86 -7.23 15.33
N SER A 88 0.14 -6.86 16.40
CA SER A 88 -1.03 -5.99 16.29
C SER A 88 -0.69 -4.65 15.64
N ASN A 89 0.41 -4.00 16.06
CA ASN A 89 0.83 -2.73 15.47
C ASN A 89 1.38 -2.87 14.05
N LEU A 90 2.02 -3.99 13.70
CA LEU A 90 2.43 -4.24 12.32
C LEU A 90 1.23 -4.38 11.39
N ILE A 91 0.18 -5.09 11.80
CA ILE A 91 -1.06 -5.20 11.01
C ILE A 91 -1.73 -3.81 10.90
N SER A 92 -1.81 -3.08 12.02
CA SER A 92 -2.38 -1.71 12.03
C SER A 92 -1.63 -0.76 11.11
N ALA A 93 -0.30 -0.82 11.10
CA ALA A 93 0.54 0.00 10.22
C ALA A 93 0.40 -0.42 8.75
N GLY A 94 0.36 -1.72 8.48
CA GLY A 94 0.11 -2.25 7.13
C GLY A 94 -1.23 -1.76 6.58
N THR A 95 -2.30 -1.91 7.36
CA THR A 95 -3.64 -1.45 6.99
C THR A 95 -3.71 0.08 6.94
N GLY A 96 -3.10 0.76 7.90
CA GLY A 96 -3.19 2.22 8.05
C GLY A 96 -2.36 3.01 7.05
N ILE A 97 -1.31 2.47 6.45
CA ILE A 97 -0.36 3.26 5.65
C ILE A 97 -0.28 2.72 4.20
N CYS A 98 0.56 1.70 3.96
CA CYS A 98 0.84 1.22 2.61
C CYS A 98 1.20 -0.28 2.57
N GLY A 99 0.51 -1.11 3.32
CA GLY A 99 0.68 -2.56 3.29
C GLY A 99 2.06 -3.01 3.75
N GLY A 100 2.66 -3.89 2.98
CA GLY A 100 3.95 -4.50 3.28
C GLY A 100 5.11 -3.52 3.45
N SER A 101 5.09 -2.34 2.79
CA SER A 101 6.14 -1.34 2.93
C SER A 101 6.18 -0.73 4.33
N ALA A 102 5.01 -0.45 4.92
CA ALA A 102 4.91 0.06 6.29
C ALA A 102 5.34 -1.02 7.32
N ILE A 103 4.92 -2.27 7.12
CA ILE A 103 5.33 -3.39 7.95
C ILE A 103 6.84 -3.54 7.93
N ALA A 104 7.46 -3.56 6.73
CA ALA A 104 8.91 -3.70 6.58
C ALA A 104 9.71 -2.53 7.18
N ALA A 105 9.14 -1.32 7.21
CA ALA A 105 9.77 -0.15 7.79
C ALA A 105 9.71 -0.14 9.34
N ILE A 106 8.58 -0.57 9.91
CA ILE A 106 8.34 -0.53 11.35
C ILE A 106 8.91 -1.76 12.06
N ALA A 107 8.90 -2.92 11.42
CA ALA A 107 9.36 -4.18 12.02
C ALA A 107 10.76 -4.10 12.68
N PRO A 108 11.82 -3.57 12.03
CA PRO A 108 13.13 -3.46 12.67
C PRO A 108 13.14 -2.43 13.81
N VAL A 109 12.26 -1.44 13.78
CA VAL A 109 12.18 -0.37 14.81
C VAL A 109 11.64 -0.90 16.13
N ILE A 110 10.70 -1.85 16.06
CA ILE A 110 10.09 -2.49 17.22
C ILE A 110 10.69 -3.86 17.53
N ASP A 111 11.76 -4.27 16.85
CA ASP A 111 12.37 -5.60 16.93
C ASP A 111 11.32 -6.72 16.82
N ALA A 112 10.52 -6.67 15.77
CA ALA A 112 9.51 -7.69 15.49
C ALA A 112 10.17 -8.99 15.01
N LYS A 113 9.60 -10.12 15.38
CA LYS A 113 10.03 -11.44 14.89
C LYS A 113 9.65 -11.61 13.42
N ASP A 114 10.43 -12.40 12.67
CA ASP A 114 10.14 -12.72 11.27
C ASP A 114 8.75 -13.35 11.10
N SER A 115 8.30 -14.14 12.08
CA SER A 115 6.93 -14.69 12.10
C SER A 115 5.86 -13.61 12.18
N ASP A 116 6.06 -12.58 13.02
CA ASP A 116 5.11 -11.47 13.16
C ASP A 116 5.04 -10.66 11.86
N ILE A 117 6.21 -10.46 11.20
CA ILE A 117 6.29 -9.78 9.90
C ILE A 117 5.50 -10.57 8.84
N ALA A 118 5.75 -11.88 8.75
CA ALA A 118 5.07 -12.76 7.81
C ALA A 118 3.55 -12.79 8.03
N TYR A 119 3.11 -12.86 9.28
CA TYR A 119 1.70 -12.88 9.64
C TYR A 119 1.01 -11.54 9.32
N ALA A 120 1.64 -10.41 9.65
CA ALA A 120 1.11 -9.10 9.33
C ALA A 120 1.01 -8.89 7.80
N MET A 121 2.03 -9.27 7.04
CA MET A 121 2.00 -9.18 5.57
C MET A 121 0.89 -10.04 4.97
N SER A 122 0.72 -11.27 5.47
CA SER A 122 -0.33 -12.17 4.98
C SER A 122 -1.74 -11.64 5.27
N ALA A 123 -1.96 -11.10 6.47
CA ALA A 123 -3.26 -10.56 6.86
C ALA A 123 -3.66 -9.34 5.99
N THR A 124 -2.75 -8.39 5.80
CA THR A 124 -3.00 -7.21 4.96
C THR A 124 -3.20 -7.59 3.50
N PHE A 125 -2.39 -8.52 2.98
CA PHE A 125 -2.45 -8.94 1.59
C PHE A 125 -3.73 -9.73 1.27
N LEU A 126 -4.18 -10.61 2.17
CA LEU A 126 -5.42 -11.36 1.97
C LEU A 126 -6.65 -10.45 1.85
N PHE A 127 -6.70 -9.43 2.70
CA PHE A 127 -7.75 -8.41 2.61
C PHE A 127 -7.68 -7.66 1.28
N ASP A 128 -6.49 -7.25 0.85
CA ASP A 128 -6.30 -6.54 -0.41
C ASP A 128 -6.77 -7.36 -1.62
N MET A 129 -6.51 -8.68 -1.63
CA MET A 129 -7.00 -9.56 -2.68
C MET A 129 -8.52 -9.56 -2.78
N ALA A 130 -9.22 -9.58 -1.66
CA ALA A 130 -10.68 -9.45 -1.64
C ALA A 130 -11.13 -8.06 -2.15
N MET A 131 -10.46 -7.00 -1.71
CA MET A 131 -10.83 -5.61 -2.03
C MET A 131 -10.55 -5.23 -3.48
N ILE A 132 -9.54 -5.79 -4.14
CA ILE A 132 -9.32 -5.60 -5.58
C ILE A 132 -10.56 -5.97 -6.41
N ILE A 133 -11.32 -6.96 -5.96
CA ILE A 133 -12.55 -7.40 -6.64
C ILE A 133 -13.77 -6.64 -6.09
N LEU A 134 -13.90 -6.55 -4.78
CA LEU A 134 -15.11 -6.04 -4.14
C LEU A 134 -15.26 -4.53 -4.29
N PHE A 135 -14.18 -3.75 -4.19
CA PHE A 135 -14.24 -2.29 -4.26
C PHE A 135 -14.83 -1.76 -5.57
N PRO A 136 -14.40 -2.21 -6.76
CA PRO A 136 -15.00 -1.73 -8.01
C PRO A 136 -16.48 -2.08 -8.12
N ILE A 137 -16.89 -3.24 -7.58
CA ILE A 137 -18.30 -3.65 -7.58
C ILE A 137 -19.10 -2.75 -6.64
N MET A 138 -18.62 -2.55 -5.41
CA MET A 138 -19.27 -1.69 -4.40
C MET A 138 -19.36 -0.24 -4.88
N GLY A 139 -18.27 0.30 -5.47
CA GLY A 139 -18.24 1.66 -5.97
C GLY A 139 -19.26 1.90 -7.08
N ARG A 140 -19.44 0.93 -7.99
CA ARG A 140 -20.48 0.98 -9.03
C ARG A 140 -21.88 0.84 -8.46
N ALA A 141 -22.08 -0.08 -7.50
CA ALA A 141 -23.38 -0.27 -6.85
C ALA A 141 -23.82 0.98 -6.08
N LEU A 142 -22.87 1.73 -5.51
CA LEU A 142 -23.12 2.99 -4.81
C LEU A 142 -23.19 4.21 -5.75
N GLY A 143 -22.96 4.05 -7.05
CA GLY A 143 -22.98 5.14 -8.03
C GLY A 143 -21.91 6.20 -7.80
N LEU A 144 -20.73 5.83 -7.26
CA LEU A 144 -19.68 6.76 -6.93
C LEU A 144 -19.05 7.38 -8.19
N SER A 145 -18.73 8.67 -8.11
CA SER A 145 -17.88 9.33 -9.12
C SER A 145 -16.44 8.82 -9.04
N ASP A 146 -15.67 9.01 -10.11
CA ASP A 146 -14.25 8.65 -10.16
C ASP A 146 -13.44 9.23 -8.98
N MET A 147 -13.73 10.49 -8.60
CA MET A 147 -13.07 11.15 -7.50
C MET A 147 -13.45 10.55 -6.14
N ALA A 148 -14.74 10.34 -5.90
CA ALA A 148 -15.24 9.75 -4.65
C ALA A 148 -14.73 8.31 -4.48
N TYR A 149 -14.84 7.51 -5.55
CA TYR A 149 -14.32 6.16 -5.55
C TYR A 149 -12.79 6.13 -5.37
N GLY A 150 -12.06 7.00 -6.07
CA GLY A 150 -10.61 7.08 -5.98
C GLY A 150 -10.11 7.50 -4.58
N LEU A 151 -10.82 8.43 -3.93
CA LEU A 151 -10.54 8.80 -2.54
C LEU A 151 -10.76 7.61 -1.60
N TRP A 152 -11.89 6.95 -1.73
CA TRP A 152 -12.25 5.80 -0.91
C TRP A 152 -11.29 4.62 -1.11
N ALA A 153 -11.06 4.19 -2.35
CA ALA A 153 -10.16 3.10 -2.67
C ALA A 153 -8.70 3.41 -2.28
N GLY A 154 -8.22 4.62 -2.58
CA GLY A 154 -6.87 5.08 -2.23
C GLY A 154 -6.62 5.13 -0.73
N THR A 155 -7.69 5.34 0.05
CA THR A 155 -7.63 5.41 1.52
C THR A 155 -7.87 4.06 2.19
N ALA A 156 -8.78 3.24 1.70
CA ALA A 156 -9.23 2.03 2.38
C ALA A 156 -8.49 0.76 1.94
N VAL A 157 -8.04 0.65 0.69
CA VAL A 157 -7.21 -0.47 0.23
C VAL A 157 -5.78 -0.30 0.73
N ASN A 158 -5.16 -1.37 1.26
CA ASN A 158 -3.94 -1.25 2.04
C ASN A 158 -2.69 -1.04 1.19
N ASP A 159 -2.39 -1.93 0.24
CA ASP A 159 -1.16 -1.84 -0.56
C ASP A 159 -1.34 -0.97 -1.81
N THR A 160 -0.24 -0.30 -2.22
CA THR A 160 -0.23 0.57 -3.39
C THR A 160 -0.58 -0.16 -4.68
N SER A 161 -0.09 -1.39 -4.85
CA SER A 161 -0.40 -2.21 -6.03
C SER A 161 -1.87 -2.59 -6.10
N SER A 162 -2.47 -2.88 -4.96
CA SER A 162 -3.89 -3.22 -4.84
C SER A 162 -4.79 -2.01 -5.09
N VAL A 163 -4.38 -0.82 -4.63
CA VAL A 163 -5.06 0.44 -4.97
C VAL A 163 -5.03 0.71 -6.46
N VAL A 164 -3.87 0.55 -7.11
CA VAL A 164 -3.73 0.70 -8.56
C VAL A 164 -4.65 -0.29 -9.28
N ALA A 165 -4.63 -1.57 -8.88
CA ALA A 165 -5.47 -2.60 -9.45
C ALA A 165 -6.98 -2.27 -9.32
N ALA A 166 -7.44 -1.94 -8.11
CA ALA A 166 -8.83 -1.62 -7.82
C ALA A 166 -9.27 -0.30 -8.51
N GLY A 167 -8.39 0.72 -8.51
CA GLY A 167 -8.66 2.01 -9.10
C GLY A 167 -8.89 1.91 -10.62
N TYR A 168 -7.94 1.33 -11.34
CA TYR A 168 -8.06 1.15 -12.79
C TYR A 168 -9.09 0.08 -13.20
N ALA A 169 -9.51 -0.80 -12.30
CA ALA A 169 -10.66 -1.68 -12.52
C ALA A 169 -11.98 -0.93 -12.53
N PHE A 170 -12.07 0.21 -11.87
CA PHE A 170 -13.24 1.07 -11.87
C PHE A 170 -13.25 2.00 -13.09
N SER A 171 -12.25 2.87 -13.22
CA SER A 171 -12.02 3.75 -14.37
C SER A 171 -10.57 4.27 -14.39
N GLU A 172 -10.15 4.88 -15.51
CA GLU A 172 -8.84 5.54 -15.59
C GLU A 172 -8.73 6.73 -14.62
N GLY A 173 -9.77 7.57 -14.58
CA GLY A 173 -9.80 8.73 -13.68
C GLY A 173 -9.72 8.32 -12.22
N ALA A 174 -10.47 7.30 -11.83
CA ALA A 174 -10.43 6.75 -10.49
C ALA A 174 -9.06 6.12 -10.15
N GLY A 175 -8.43 5.44 -11.10
CA GLY A 175 -7.09 4.86 -10.93
C GLY A 175 -6.00 5.92 -10.69
N ASP A 176 -5.99 6.97 -11.52
CA ASP A 176 -5.08 8.10 -11.35
C ASP A 176 -5.28 8.78 -10.00
N PHE A 177 -6.54 9.07 -9.64
CA PHE A 177 -6.89 9.74 -8.39
C PHE A 177 -6.57 8.88 -7.16
N ALA A 178 -6.95 7.60 -7.15
CA ALA A 178 -6.64 6.67 -6.06
C ALA A 178 -5.12 6.53 -5.85
N THR A 179 -4.35 6.51 -6.95
CA THR A 179 -2.88 6.45 -6.87
C THR A 179 -2.33 7.69 -6.18
N MET A 180 -2.78 8.90 -6.53
CA MET A 180 -2.34 10.14 -5.86
C MET A 180 -2.69 10.15 -4.37
N VAL A 181 -3.92 9.77 -4.01
CA VAL A 181 -4.36 9.64 -2.60
C VAL A 181 -3.43 8.67 -1.86
N LYS A 182 -3.14 7.52 -2.46
CA LYS A 182 -2.26 6.51 -1.85
C LYS A 182 -0.83 6.98 -1.66
N LEU A 183 -0.27 7.72 -2.61
CA LEU A 183 1.07 8.29 -2.47
C LEU A 183 1.16 9.28 -1.31
N THR A 184 0.14 10.13 -1.14
CA THR A 184 0.03 11.04 0.01
C THR A 184 0.01 10.25 1.33
N ARG A 185 -0.80 9.19 1.40
CA ARG A 185 -0.89 8.33 2.59
C ARG A 185 0.44 7.62 2.90
N THR A 186 1.17 7.21 1.89
CA THR A 186 2.47 6.54 2.05
C THR A 186 3.50 7.43 2.75
N LEU A 187 3.43 8.75 2.62
CA LEU A 187 4.31 9.68 3.34
C LEU A 187 4.14 9.60 4.86
N SER A 188 2.99 9.16 5.36
CA SER A 188 2.76 8.98 6.81
C SER A 188 3.64 7.90 7.44
N ILE A 189 4.36 7.11 6.64
CA ILE A 189 5.35 6.14 7.13
C ILE A 189 6.44 6.82 7.98
N ILE A 190 6.84 8.05 7.59
CA ILE A 190 7.92 8.79 8.25
C ILE A 190 7.54 9.15 9.69
N PRO A 191 6.45 9.94 9.93
CA PRO A 191 6.06 10.25 11.29
C PRO A 191 5.71 9.01 12.12
N THR A 192 5.11 7.99 11.50
CA THR A 192 4.77 6.75 12.20
C THR A 192 6.01 6.00 12.68
N VAL A 193 7.05 5.88 11.86
CA VAL A 193 8.33 5.25 12.25
C VAL A 193 8.99 6.03 13.39
N LEU A 194 8.94 7.36 13.37
CA LEU A 194 9.49 8.19 14.45
C LEU A 194 8.73 7.95 15.77
N VAL A 195 7.40 7.88 15.74
CA VAL A 195 6.58 7.57 16.92
C VAL A 195 6.93 6.18 17.46
N PHE A 196 7.00 5.16 16.60
CA PHE A 196 7.35 3.81 17.04
C PHE A 196 8.79 3.70 17.54
N SER A 197 9.74 4.45 16.99
CA SER A 197 11.10 4.55 17.51
C SER A 197 11.08 5.07 18.95
N PHE A 198 10.33 6.13 19.21
CA PHE A 198 10.21 6.71 20.53
C PHE A 198 9.50 5.76 21.52
N VAL A 199 8.41 5.11 21.11
CA VAL A 199 7.69 4.13 21.93
C VAL A 199 8.59 2.94 22.27
N SER A 200 9.28 2.37 21.27
CA SER A 200 10.21 1.25 21.48
C SER A 200 11.33 1.59 22.46
N LEU A 201 11.90 2.80 22.34
CA LEU A 201 12.92 3.27 23.29
C LEU A 201 12.37 3.41 24.72
N ARG A 202 11.15 3.92 24.88
CA ARG A 202 10.52 4.01 26.22
C ARG A 202 10.25 2.65 26.84
N LEU A 203 9.80 1.68 26.05
CA LEU A 203 9.55 0.33 26.52
C LEU A 203 10.86 -0.37 26.92
N LYS A 204 11.91 -0.26 26.09
CA LYS A 204 13.24 -0.83 26.40
C LYS A 204 13.87 -0.22 27.65
N ARG A 205 13.73 1.10 27.88
CA ARG A 205 14.23 1.75 29.10
C ARG A 205 13.58 1.23 30.39
N LYS A 206 12.38 0.67 30.31
CA LYS A 206 11.72 0.02 31.44
C LYS A 206 12.24 -1.40 31.71
N GLU A 207 12.82 -2.05 30.70
CA GLU A 207 13.25 -3.45 30.77
C GLU A 207 14.76 -3.61 31.04
N ILE A 208 15.60 -2.66 30.58
CA ILE A 208 17.08 -2.79 30.66
C ILE A 208 17.74 -1.42 30.82
N SER A 209 18.72 -1.33 31.75
CA SER A 209 19.56 -0.15 31.96
C SER A 209 20.65 0.08 30.90
N ASP A 210 20.88 -0.87 29.98
CA ASP A 210 21.89 -0.77 28.91
C ASP A 210 21.35 -1.33 27.60
N ALA A 211 20.88 -0.47 26.69
CA ALA A 211 20.49 -0.87 25.36
C ALA A 211 21.26 -0.09 24.29
N SER A 212 21.97 -0.81 23.43
CA SER A 212 22.62 -0.26 22.25
C SER A 212 21.57 0.35 21.30
N TYR A 213 21.70 1.61 20.98
CA TYR A 213 20.87 2.36 20.07
C TYR A 213 21.06 1.88 18.62
N GLN A 214 20.11 1.19 18.04
CA GLN A 214 20.06 1.10 16.57
C GLN A 214 19.53 2.42 16.00
N LYS A 215 20.42 3.18 15.36
CA LYS A 215 20.05 4.41 14.64
C LYS A 215 19.16 4.03 13.43
N VAL A 216 17.90 4.41 13.48
CA VAL A 216 17.00 4.27 12.34
C VAL A 216 17.44 5.25 11.24
N ASN A 217 17.85 4.72 10.09
CA ASN A 217 18.23 5.56 8.95
C ASN A 217 16.97 5.96 8.17
N ILE A 218 16.42 7.14 8.49
CA ILE A 218 15.21 7.70 7.88
C ILE A 218 15.33 7.82 6.36
N LEU A 219 16.53 8.09 5.83
CA LEU A 219 16.78 8.19 4.39
C LEU A 219 16.54 6.86 3.66
N ARG A 220 16.76 5.71 4.30
CA ARG A 220 16.46 4.39 3.73
C ARG A 220 14.96 4.07 3.71
N LEU A 221 14.19 4.66 4.63
CA LEU A 221 12.74 4.47 4.72
C LEU A 221 11.97 5.38 3.78
N PHE A 222 12.62 6.46 3.31
CA PHE A 222 11.98 7.44 2.44
C PHE A 222 11.61 6.79 1.09
N PRO A 223 10.36 6.92 0.65
CA PRO A 223 9.90 6.36 -0.62
C PRO A 223 10.32 7.24 -1.81
N TRP A 224 11.60 7.16 -2.21
CA TRP A 224 12.25 7.98 -3.24
C TRP A 224 11.50 8.08 -4.57
N PHE A 225 10.73 7.06 -4.93
CA PHE A 225 9.93 7.09 -6.15
C PHE A 225 8.83 8.17 -6.12
N ILE A 226 8.39 8.60 -4.92
CA ILE A 226 7.44 9.72 -4.79
C ILE A 226 8.11 11.03 -5.19
N LEU A 227 9.38 11.25 -4.86
CA LEU A 227 10.12 12.43 -5.33
C LEU A 227 10.25 12.42 -6.85
N GLY A 228 10.53 11.26 -7.46
CA GLY A 228 10.55 11.12 -8.91
C GLY A 228 9.20 11.45 -9.55
N PHE A 229 8.11 10.97 -8.97
CA PHE A 229 6.73 11.30 -9.38
C PHE A 229 6.46 12.82 -9.29
N LEU A 230 6.78 13.45 -8.16
CA LEU A 230 6.59 14.89 -7.96
C LEU A 230 7.48 15.72 -8.89
N ALA A 231 8.72 15.31 -9.13
CA ALA A 231 9.63 16.00 -10.05
C ALA A 231 9.09 16.00 -11.48
N LEU A 232 8.61 14.86 -12.00
CA LEU A 232 8.00 14.80 -13.33
C LEU A 232 6.69 15.61 -13.40
N ALA A 233 5.88 15.59 -12.35
CA ALA A 233 4.68 16.42 -12.28
C ALA A 233 5.01 17.91 -12.26
N ALA A 234 6.09 18.32 -11.59
CA ALA A 234 6.57 19.70 -11.61
C ALA A 234 7.03 20.12 -13.01
N VAL A 235 7.84 19.28 -13.69
CA VAL A 235 8.29 19.52 -15.05
C VAL A 235 7.10 19.63 -16.02
N ASN A 236 6.10 18.77 -15.87
CA ASN A 236 4.85 18.84 -16.67
C ASN A 236 4.06 20.14 -16.37
N SER A 237 3.98 20.54 -15.09
CA SER A 237 3.28 21.76 -14.69
C SER A 237 3.93 23.04 -15.21
N MET A 238 5.25 23.00 -15.45
CA MET A 238 5.99 24.10 -16.09
C MET A 238 5.81 24.15 -17.61
N GLY A 239 5.01 23.25 -18.18
CA GLY A 239 4.78 23.17 -19.63
C GLY A 239 5.98 22.65 -20.44
N MET A 240 6.98 22.05 -19.78
CA MET A 240 8.18 21.54 -20.43
C MET A 240 7.95 20.18 -21.10
N ILE A 241 6.87 19.48 -20.77
CA ILE A 241 6.50 18.20 -21.40
C ILE A 241 5.40 18.46 -22.44
N PRO A 242 5.65 18.25 -23.74
CA PRO A 242 4.62 18.36 -24.77
C PRO A 242 3.47 17.37 -24.53
N ALA A 243 2.24 17.75 -24.90
CA ALA A 243 1.04 16.94 -24.62
C ALA A 243 1.11 15.52 -25.24
N ASN A 244 1.70 15.36 -26.41
CA ASN A 244 1.93 14.05 -27.02
C ASN A 244 2.89 13.18 -26.22
N VAL A 245 3.96 13.74 -25.64
CA VAL A 245 4.92 13.03 -24.78
C VAL A 245 4.26 12.66 -23.45
N SER A 246 3.47 13.54 -22.86
CA SER A 246 2.69 13.29 -21.65
C SER A 246 1.72 12.12 -21.83
N SER A 247 0.98 12.08 -22.96
CA SER A 247 0.07 10.98 -23.30
C SER A 247 0.82 9.65 -23.43
N VAL A 248 1.91 9.62 -24.20
CA VAL A 248 2.74 8.40 -24.36
C VAL A 248 3.30 7.94 -23.02
N ALA A 249 3.78 8.86 -22.17
CA ALA A 249 4.28 8.53 -20.83
C ALA A 249 3.17 7.90 -19.97
N LYS A 250 1.94 8.39 -20.04
CA LYS A 250 0.77 7.83 -19.35
C LYS A 250 0.47 6.40 -19.83
N ASP A 251 0.49 6.16 -21.14
CA ASP A 251 0.21 4.83 -21.70
C ASP A 251 1.30 3.81 -21.33
N ILE A 252 2.58 4.22 -21.40
CA ILE A 252 3.70 3.40 -20.93
C ILE A 252 3.55 3.12 -19.42
N SER A 253 3.19 4.12 -18.62
CA SER A 253 2.95 3.94 -17.18
C SER A 253 1.90 2.87 -16.93
N LYS A 254 0.75 2.92 -17.60
CA LYS A 254 -0.32 1.92 -17.46
C LYS A 254 0.15 0.52 -17.85
N PHE A 255 0.86 0.39 -18.98
CA PHE A 255 1.42 -0.89 -19.41
C PHE A 255 2.38 -1.47 -18.37
N LEU A 256 3.28 -0.65 -17.82
CA LEU A 256 4.21 -1.06 -16.76
C LEU A 256 3.48 -1.42 -15.46
N MET A 257 2.37 -0.73 -15.11
CA MET A 257 1.54 -1.07 -13.96
C MET A 257 0.93 -2.46 -14.11
N VAL A 258 0.33 -2.76 -15.26
CA VAL A 258 -0.25 -4.09 -15.56
C VAL A 258 0.84 -5.17 -15.50
N THR A 259 2.01 -4.91 -16.09
CA THR A 259 3.17 -5.82 -16.03
C THR A 259 3.65 -6.07 -14.60
N ALA A 260 3.74 -5.02 -13.79
CA ALA A 260 4.11 -5.13 -12.39
C ALA A 260 3.09 -5.94 -11.57
N LEU A 261 1.80 -5.74 -11.83
CA LEU A 261 0.71 -6.48 -11.17
C LEU A 261 0.71 -7.96 -11.56
N ALA A 262 0.98 -8.30 -12.83
CA ALA A 262 1.20 -9.69 -13.24
C ALA A 262 2.38 -10.32 -12.48
N ALA A 263 3.51 -9.58 -12.35
CA ALA A 263 4.67 -10.05 -11.60
C ALA A 263 4.39 -10.17 -10.08
N ILE A 264 3.57 -9.31 -9.51
CA ILE A 264 3.10 -9.44 -8.12
C ILE A 264 2.29 -10.72 -7.96
N GLY A 265 1.37 -11.00 -8.89
CA GLY A 265 0.64 -12.27 -8.92
C GLY A 265 1.57 -13.48 -8.98
N LEU A 266 2.54 -13.47 -9.89
CA LEU A 266 3.58 -14.52 -10.02
C LEU A 266 4.45 -14.69 -8.75
N ASN A 267 4.54 -13.68 -7.88
CA ASN A 267 5.30 -13.75 -6.63
C ASN A 267 4.42 -14.08 -5.41
N THR A 268 3.12 -14.26 -5.59
CA THR A 268 2.15 -14.48 -4.52
C THR A 268 1.81 -15.95 -4.36
N SER A 269 1.92 -16.48 -3.14
CA SER A 269 1.65 -17.89 -2.82
C SER A 269 0.45 -18.04 -1.88
N PHE A 270 -0.58 -18.76 -2.32
CA PHE A 270 -1.72 -19.13 -1.47
C PHE A 270 -1.32 -20.01 -0.27
N LYS A 271 -0.26 -20.83 -0.41
CA LYS A 271 0.20 -21.72 0.67
C LYS A 271 0.79 -20.91 1.83
N ASP A 272 1.52 -19.83 1.54
CA ASP A 272 2.16 -19.01 2.57
C ASP A 272 1.13 -18.17 3.33
N MET A 273 0.04 -17.79 2.69
CA MET A 273 -1.08 -17.08 3.32
C MET A 273 -1.80 -17.93 4.38
N LYS A 274 -1.94 -19.24 4.16
CA LYS A 274 -2.61 -20.14 5.12
C LYS A 274 -1.84 -20.38 6.42
N LYS A 275 -0.53 -20.15 6.46
CA LYS A 275 0.33 -20.42 7.64
C LYS A 275 0.18 -19.41 8.78
N SER A 276 -0.45 -18.28 8.55
CA SER A 276 -0.45 -17.12 9.47
C SER A 276 -1.35 -17.27 10.71
N GLY A 277 -2.16 -18.31 10.79
CA GLY A 277 -3.13 -18.47 11.88
C GLY A 277 -4.37 -17.58 11.71
N ILE A 278 -5.44 -17.88 12.46
CA ILE A 278 -6.74 -17.22 12.28
C ILE A 278 -6.83 -15.85 12.95
N ASN A 279 -6.25 -15.68 14.15
CA ASN A 279 -6.39 -14.44 14.92
C ASN A 279 -5.75 -13.21 14.24
N PRO A 280 -4.52 -13.27 13.66
CA PRO A 280 -3.98 -12.17 12.87
C PRO A 280 -4.83 -11.83 11.65
N MET A 281 -5.44 -12.85 10.99
CA MET A 281 -6.33 -12.64 9.85
C MET A 281 -7.60 -11.91 10.26
N ILE A 282 -8.25 -12.34 11.35
CA ILE A 282 -9.43 -11.67 11.90
C ILE A 282 -9.10 -10.23 12.29
N HIS A 283 -7.97 -10.01 12.96
CA HIS A 283 -7.52 -8.67 13.34
C HIS A 283 -7.36 -7.75 12.12
N GLY A 284 -6.63 -8.20 11.10
CA GLY A 284 -6.44 -7.45 9.85
C GLY A 284 -7.76 -7.18 9.14
N PHE A 285 -8.65 -8.18 9.06
CA PHE A 285 -9.96 -8.04 8.44
C PHE A 285 -10.84 -7.01 9.16
N ILE A 286 -10.94 -7.08 10.49
CA ILE A 286 -11.77 -6.14 11.25
C ILE A 286 -11.25 -4.71 11.13
N ILE A 287 -9.92 -4.48 11.26
CA ILE A 287 -9.36 -3.13 11.12
C ILE A 287 -9.59 -2.62 9.70
N SER A 288 -9.33 -3.44 8.69
CA SER A 288 -9.53 -3.03 7.30
C SER A 288 -11.01 -2.72 7.01
N ALA A 289 -11.93 -3.53 7.53
CA ALA A 289 -13.37 -3.25 7.41
C ALA A 289 -13.77 -1.93 8.10
N LEU A 290 -13.21 -1.65 9.28
CA LEU A 290 -13.41 -0.36 9.96
C LEU A 290 -12.88 0.81 9.13
N VAL A 291 -11.72 0.65 8.50
CA VAL A 291 -11.15 1.69 7.60
C VAL A 291 -12.03 1.90 6.38
N VAL A 292 -12.60 0.85 5.80
CA VAL A 292 -13.55 0.95 4.68
C VAL A 292 -14.74 1.82 5.05
N VAL A 293 -15.29 1.64 6.26
CA VAL A 293 -16.43 2.41 6.76
C VAL A 293 -16.03 3.85 7.10
N VAL A 294 -14.88 4.05 7.74
CA VAL A 294 -14.42 5.41 8.15
C VAL A 294 -13.97 6.26 6.96
N ALA A 295 -13.55 5.61 5.88
CA ALA A 295 -13.10 6.29 4.66
C ALA A 295 -14.26 6.55 3.65
N SER A 296 -15.44 6.00 3.89
CA SER A 296 -16.65 6.24 3.07
C SER A 296 -17.31 7.57 3.47
#